data_10ec17facf11a0c1845a4171a9a66ae9
#
_entry.id   10ec17facf11a0c1845a4171a9a66ae9
#
_cell.length_a   1.000
_cell.length_b   1.000
_cell.length_c   1.000
_cell.angle_alpha   90.00
_cell.angle_beta   90.00
_cell.angle_gamma   90.00
#
_symmetry.space_group_name_H-M   'P 1'
#
loop_
_entity.id
_entity.type
_entity.pdbx_description
1 polymer ?
#
loop_
_entity_poly.entity_id
_entity_poly.type
_entity_poly.pdbx_seq_one_letter_code
_entity_poly.pdbx_strand_id
1 'polypeptide(L)'
;MNNYDQQPRTTINTEVGLNSFLTKMFGWMGAAVLVSAVVAYWMSTQMAFLQTLKGGGLLIPIIVWFILPFVISGQSMKRPTVALVGLFVYAVITGGVISLYSLVYTQTSMVAAFVSSAAIFITMAGIGVFTKRDLSKIGTQATAALIGLIVAMIVNMFLRSALIALTFSFVAVIIFAVLTAWDTQRMQKMYLQYGDQVSTTGLAVNGALQLYLDFVNLFLQLLQIFGIFGGDNR
;
A
#
# COMPACT_ATOMS: atom_id res chain seq x y z
N MET A 1 24.83 -3.09 -49.88
CA MET A 1 24.74 -3.67 -48.55
C MET A 1 23.80 -2.78 -47.75
N ASN A 2 22.59 -3.27 -47.48
CA ASN A 2 21.46 -2.48 -46.96
C ASN A 2 21.51 -2.34 -45.45
N ASN A 3 21.71 -1.11 -44.98
CA ASN A 3 21.69 -0.74 -43.55
C ASN A 3 20.27 -0.38 -43.04
N TYR A 4 19.20 -1.01 -43.58
CA TYR A 4 17.82 -0.63 -43.24
C TYR A 4 17.14 -1.54 -42.20
N ASP A 5 17.85 -2.49 -41.57
CA ASP A 5 17.18 -3.50 -40.72
C ASP A 5 17.53 -3.42 -39.20
N GLN A 6 18.03 -2.29 -38.70
CA GLN A 6 18.53 -2.27 -37.31
C GLN A 6 17.79 -1.31 -36.35
N GLN A 7 16.58 -0.86 -36.60
CA GLN A 7 15.88 -0.07 -35.58
C GLN A 7 14.36 -0.12 -35.68
N PRO A 8 13.62 -1.14 -35.27
CA PRO A 8 12.49 -0.91 -34.38
C PRO A 8 12.16 -2.01 -33.35
N ARG A 9 12.93 -3.09 -33.30
CA ARG A 9 12.53 -4.22 -32.42
C ARG A 9 12.71 -3.98 -30.93
N THR A 10 13.66 -3.14 -30.50
CA THR A 10 13.98 -2.91 -29.08
C THR A 10 12.93 -2.04 -28.39
N THR A 11 12.42 -1.02 -29.04
CA THR A 11 11.44 -0.09 -28.45
C THR A 11 10.06 -0.72 -28.24
N ILE A 12 9.57 -1.46 -29.21
CA ILE A 12 8.26 -2.14 -29.15
C ILE A 12 8.28 -3.22 -28.05
N ASN A 13 9.35 -4.00 -27.94
CA ASN A 13 9.48 -5.02 -26.89
C ASN A 13 9.58 -4.40 -25.49
N THR A 14 10.19 -3.23 -25.35
CA THR A 14 10.32 -2.53 -24.06
C THR A 14 8.98 -1.98 -23.58
N GLU A 15 8.17 -1.38 -24.46
CA GLU A 15 6.84 -0.87 -24.11
C GLU A 15 5.86 -1.99 -23.74
N VAL A 16 5.83 -3.06 -24.55
CA VAL A 16 4.99 -4.24 -24.27
C VAL A 16 5.41 -4.90 -22.95
N GLY A 17 6.70 -5.00 -22.69
CA GLY A 17 7.24 -5.53 -21.45
C GLY A 17 6.88 -4.67 -20.23
N LEU A 18 6.99 -3.35 -20.35
CA LEU A 18 6.60 -2.40 -19.30
C LEU A 18 5.12 -2.50 -18.96
N ASN A 19 4.25 -2.52 -19.97
CA ASN A 19 2.81 -2.65 -19.75
C ASN A 19 2.47 -3.99 -19.06
N SER A 20 3.11 -5.09 -19.45
CA SER A 20 2.95 -6.39 -18.79
C SER A 20 3.42 -6.35 -17.33
N PHE A 21 4.54 -5.69 -17.05
CA PHE A 21 5.06 -5.49 -15.70
C PHE A 21 4.07 -4.69 -14.84
N LEU A 22 3.62 -3.53 -15.31
CA LEU A 22 2.67 -2.67 -14.60
C LEU A 22 1.34 -3.40 -14.35
N THR A 23 0.83 -4.13 -15.35
CA THR A 23 -0.40 -4.93 -15.20
C THR A 23 -0.26 -5.98 -14.11
N LYS A 24 0.88 -6.70 -14.04
CA LYS A 24 1.15 -7.67 -12.99
C LYS A 24 1.25 -7.00 -11.61
N MET A 25 1.99 -5.91 -11.52
CA MET A 25 2.20 -5.16 -10.28
C MET A 25 0.87 -4.64 -9.70
N PHE A 26 0.07 -3.93 -10.50
CA PHE A 26 -1.25 -3.43 -10.07
C PHE A 26 -2.26 -4.55 -9.86
N GLY A 27 -2.21 -5.60 -10.69
CA GLY A 27 -3.07 -6.77 -10.56
C GLY A 27 -2.87 -7.50 -9.23
N TRP A 28 -1.63 -7.77 -8.83
CA TRP A 28 -1.33 -8.41 -7.54
C TRP A 28 -1.65 -7.51 -6.35
N MET A 29 -1.35 -6.20 -6.46
CA MET A 29 -1.75 -5.20 -5.46
C MET A 29 -3.27 -5.18 -5.28
N GLY A 30 -4.03 -5.04 -6.37
CA GLY A 30 -5.49 -5.02 -6.34
C GLY A 30 -6.08 -6.32 -5.78
N ALA A 31 -5.53 -7.48 -6.19
CA ALA A 31 -5.93 -8.78 -5.64
C ALA A 31 -5.67 -8.86 -4.11
N ALA A 32 -4.51 -8.38 -3.65
CA ALA A 32 -4.18 -8.34 -2.22
C ALA A 32 -5.16 -7.42 -1.44
N VAL A 33 -5.51 -6.25 -1.99
CA VAL A 33 -6.52 -5.34 -1.39
C VAL A 33 -7.88 -6.04 -1.29
N LEU A 34 -8.31 -6.73 -2.34
CA LEU A 34 -9.58 -7.47 -2.33
C LEU A 34 -9.57 -8.60 -1.30
N VAL A 35 -8.47 -9.35 -1.19
CA VAL A 35 -8.31 -10.39 -0.16
C VAL A 35 -8.44 -9.77 1.24
N SER A 36 -7.77 -8.64 1.50
CA SER A 36 -7.88 -7.95 2.79
C SER A 36 -9.30 -7.48 3.07
N ALA A 37 -10.00 -6.93 2.07
CA ALA A 37 -11.38 -6.46 2.22
C ALA A 37 -12.35 -7.62 2.53
N VAL A 38 -12.23 -8.74 1.82
CA VAL A 38 -13.06 -9.95 2.04
C VAL A 38 -12.80 -10.51 3.43
N VAL A 39 -11.52 -10.66 3.83
CA VAL A 39 -11.16 -11.16 5.16
C VAL A 39 -11.65 -10.22 6.25
N ALA A 40 -11.46 -8.90 6.09
CA ALA A 40 -11.93 -7.90 7.05
C ALA A 40 -13.45 -7.98 7.23
N TYR A 41 -14.20 -8.05 6.13
CA TYR A 41 -15.66 -8.20 6.18
C TYR A 41 -16.09 -9.49 6.86
N TRP A 42 -15.52 -10.63 6.45
CA TRP A 42 -15.87 -11.92 7.03
C TRP A 42 -15.54 -11.99 8.53
N MET A 43 -14.35 -11.55 8.94
CA MET A 43 -13.94 -11.57 10.34
C MET A 43 -14.74 -10.56 11.18
N SER A 44 -15.20 -9.44 10.63
CA SER A 44 -16.02 -8.47 11.34
C SER A 44 -17.40 -9.04 11.75
N THR A 45 -17.87 -10.09 11.08
CA THR A 45 -19.13 -10.78 11.44
C THR A 45 -18.93 -11.79 12.59
N GLN A 46 -17.69 -12.13 12.95
CA GLN A 46 -17.36 -13.15 13.96
C GLN A 46 -17.05 -12.50 15.33
N MET A 47 -18.08 -12.02 16.02
CA MET A 47 -17.93 -11.27 17.30
C MET A 47 -17.15 -12.03 18.37
N ALA A 48 -17.34 -13.36 18.49
CA ALA A 48 -16.61 -14.19 19.45
C ALA A 48 -15.09 -14.19 19.19
N PHE A 49 -14.69 -14.25 17.92
CA PHE A 49 -13.29 -14.17 17.50
C PHE A 49 -12.67 -12.81 17.80
N LEU A 50 -13.39 -11.72 17.51
CA LEU A 50 -12.93 -10.35 17.79
C LEU A 50 -12.72 -10.11 19.29
N GLN A 51 -13.59 -10.65 20.13
CA GLN A 51 -13.45 -10.57 21.60
C GLN A 51 -12.23 -11.35 22.10
N THR A 52 -11.95 -12.52 21.53
CA THR A 52 -10.77 -13.32 21.89
C THR A 52 -9.47 -12.57 21.54
N LEU A 53 -9.44 -11.87 20.41
CA LEU A 53 -8.29 -11.04 20.03
C LEU A 53 -8.05 -9.86 20.98
N LYS A 54 -9.11 -9.23 21.51
CA LYS A 54 -8.99 -8.15 22.53
C LYS A 54 -8.31 -8.61 23.81
N GLY A 55 -8.43 -9.89 24.18
CA GLY A 55 -7.90 -10.46 25.42
C GLY A 55 -6.39 -10.73 25.47
N GLY A 56 -5.59 -10.10 24.58
CA GLY A 56 -4.11 -10.24 24.54
C GLY A 56 -3.59 -11.02 23.34
N GLY A 57 -4.45 -11.62 22.52
CA GLY A 57 -4.07 -12.37 21.30
C GLY A 57 -3.55 -11.50 20.14
N LEU A 58 -3.54 -10.16 20.30
CA LEU A 58 -3.15 -9.22 19.23
C LEU A 58 -1.65 -8.96 19.10
N LEU A 59 -0.86 -9.19 20.14
CA LEU A 59 0.56 -8.82 20.13
C LEU A 59 1.34 -9.53 19.02
N ILE A 60 1.14 -10.84 18.85
CA ILE A 60 1.85 -11.63 17.84
C ILE A 60 1.42 -11.20 16.42
N PRO A 61 0.12 -11.14 16.07
CA PRO A 61 -0.32 -10.64 14.75
C PRO A 61 0.20 -9.24 14.43
N ILE A 62 0.20 -8.31 15.38
CA ILE A 62 0.71 -6.94 15.18
C ILE A 62 2.21 -6.94 14.89
N ILE A 63 3.01 -7.69 15.66
CA ILE A 63 4.45 -7.80 15.43
C ILE A 63 4.72 -8.40 14.05
N VAL A 64 4.03 -9.48 13.68
CA VAL A 64 4.15 -10.10 12.36
C VAL A 64 3.72 -9.11 11.26
N TRP A 65 2.65 -8.37 11.47
CA TRP A 65 2.16 -7.36 10.52
C TRP A 65 3.19 -6.28 10.22
N PHE A 66 3.96 -5.84 11.23
CA PHE A 66 5.04 -4.86 11.03
C PHE A 66 6.30 -5.45 10.38
N ILE A 67 6.66 -6.69 10.68
CA ILE A 67 7.91 -7.31 10.21
C ILE A 67 7.76 -7.91 8.80
N LEU A 68 6.61 -8.50 8.51
CA LEU A 68 6.41 -9.30 7.28
C LEU A 68 6.67 -8.53 5.98
N PRO A 69 6.33 -7.24 5.81
CA PRO A 69 6.67 -6.47 4.60
C PRO A 69 8.17 -6.43 4.31
N PHE A 70 9.01 -6.32 5.34
CA PHE A 70 10.48 -6.31 5.18
C PHE A 70 10.99 -7.69 4.73
N VAL A 71 10.42 -8.76 5.26
CA VAL A 71 10.76 -10.13 4.86
C VAL A 71 10.35 -10.38 3.40
N ILE A 72 9.14 -9.98 3.01
CA ILE A 72 8.63 -10.12 1.64
C ILE A 72 9.52 -9.33 0.68
N SER A 73 9.80 -8.06 0.97
CA SER A 73 10.65 -7.21 0.15
C SER A 73 12.05 -7.80 -0.02
N GLY A 74 12.67 -8.29 1.06
CA GLY A 74 13.99 -8.93 1.05
C GLY A 74 14.03 -10.25 0.27
N GLN A 75 12.90 -10.97 0.14
CA GLN A 75 12.81 -12.23 -0.60
C GLN A 75 12.34 -12.03 -2.05
N SER A 76 11.77 -10.88 -2.41
CA SER A 76 11.11 -10.66 -3.70
C SER A 76 12.03 -10.92 -4.90
N MET A 77 13.29 -10.50 -4.82
CA MET A 77 14.29 -10.72 -5.89
C MET A 77 14.88 -12.13 -5.88
N LYS A 78 15.01 -12.75 -4.69
CA LYS A 78 15.63 -14.07 -4.55
C LYS A 78 14.66 -15.21 -4.80
N ARG A 79 13.43 -15.08 -4.31
CA ARG A 79 12.37 -16.10 -4.36
C ARG A 79 11.02 -15.45 -4.67
N PRO A 80 10.76 -15.03 -5.92
CA PRO A 80 9.57 -14.26 -6.28
C PRO A 80 8.25 -14.94 -5.91
N THR A 81 8.17 -16.26 -6.08
CA THR A 81 6.96 -17.04 -5.73
C THR A 81 6.70 -17.01 -4.23
N VAL A 82 7.74 -17.17 -3.40
CA VAL A 82 7.61 -17.10 -1.93
C VAL A 82 7.17 -15.71 -1.50
N ALA A 83 7.72 -14.65 -2.12
CA ALA A 83 7.33 -13.28 -1.84
C ALA A 83 5.88 -13.00 -2.26
N LEU A 84 5.43 -13.55 -3.38
CA LEU A 84 4.03 -13.43 -3.83
C LEU A 84 3.07 -14.10 -2.84
N VAL A 85 3.37 -15.33 -2.40
CA VAL A 85 2.59 -16.01 -1.35
C VAL A 85 2.60 -15.19 -0.07
N GLY A 86 3.78 -14.65 0.31
CA GLY A 86 3.93 -13.76 1.45
C GLY A 86 3.03 -12.52 1.36
N LEU A 87 2.90 -11.89 0.19
CA LEU A 87 2.00 -10.76 -0.04
C LEU A 87 0.54 -11.11 0.27
N PHE A 88 0.06 -12.26 -0.18
CA PHE A 88 -1.30 -12.69 0.11
C PHE A 88 -1.51 -13.09 1.58
N VAL A 89 -0.52 -13.74 2.20
CA VAL A 89 -0.54 -13.98 3.65
C VAL A 89 -0.59 -12.67 4.42
N TYR A 90 0.20 -11.68 4.01
CA TYR A 90 0.19 -10.35 4.58
C TYR A 90 -1.19 -9.67 4.40
N ALA A 91 -1.81 -9.82 3.23
CA ALA A 91 -3.15 -9.30 2.96
C ALA A 91 -4.21 -9.92 3.88
N VAL A 92 -4.13 -11.24 4.16
CA VAL A 92 -5.03 -11.90 5.13
C VAL A 92 -4.82 -11.36 6.54
N ILE A 93 -3.58 -11.21 6.99
CA ILE A 93 -3.27 -10.65 8.31
C ILE A 93 -3.77 -9.20 8.41
N THR A 94 -3.54 -8.39 7.37
CA THR A 94 -4.04 -7.00 7.30
C THR A 94 -5.56 -6.94 7.36
N GLY A 95 -6.26 -7.84 6.65
CA GLY A 95 -7.71 -7.95 6.73
C GLY A 95 -8.18 -8.27 8.16
N GLY A 96 -7.48 -9.17 8.86
CA GLY A 96 -7.71 -9.44 10.28
C GLY A 96 -7.52 -8.21 11.16
N VAL A 97 -6.44 -7.45 10.95
CA VAL A 97 -6.22 -6.18 11.67
C VAL A 97 -7.32 -5.17 11.35
N ILE A 98 -7.70 -5.01 10.07
CA ILE A 98 -8.76 -4.09 9.65
C ILE A 98 -10.11 -4.49 10.28
N SER A 99 -10.40 -5.79 10.45
CA SER A 99 -11.65 -6.24 11.06
C SER A 99 -11.88 -5.70 12.48
N LEU A 100 -10.80 -5.41 13.22
CA LEU A 100 -10.89 -4.84 14.57
C LEU A 100 -11.41 -3.39 14.56
N TYR A 101 -11.22 -2.68 13.46
CA TYR A 101 -11.73 -1.33 13.32
C TYR A 101 -13.26 -1.30 13.22
N SER A 102 -13.92 -2.42 12.83
CA SER A 102 -15.39 -2.55 12.86
C SER A 102 -15.97 -2.47 14.27
N LEU A 103 -15.17 -2.62 15.32
CA LEU A 103 -15.57 -2.45 16.72
C LEU A 103 -15.66 -0.97 17.14
N VAL A 104 -15.06 -0.08 16.37
CA VAL A 104 -14.94 1.36 16.67
C VAL A 104 -15.61 2.21 15.60
N TYR A 105 -15.55 1.80 14.34
CA TYR A 105 -16.05 2.54 13.19
C TYR A 105 -17.26 1.86 12.57
N THR A 106 -18.20 2.67 12.06
CA THR A 106 -19.37 2.16 11.35
C THR A 106 -18.98 1.59 9.98
N GLN A 107 -19.79 0.68 9.47
CA GLN A 107 -19.59 0.14 8.11
C GLN A 107 -19.65 1.26 7.05
N THR A 108 -20.50 2.27 7.26
CA THR A 108 -20.59 3.43 6.36
C THR A 108 -19.27 4.18 6.28
N SER A 109 -18.62 4.48 7.43
CA SER A 109 -17.32 5.12 7.49
C SER A 109 -16.24 4.26 6.84
N MET A 110 -16.27 2.93 7.04
CA MET A 110 -15.32 1.99 6.43
C MET A 110 -15.46 1.96 4.90
N VAL A 111 -16.67 1.90 4.37
CA VAL A 111 -16.94 1.92 2.92
C VAL A 111 -16.52 3.27 2.32
N ALA A 112 -16.88 4.39 2.97
CA ALA A 112 -16.49 5.72 2.51
C ALA A 112 -14.96 5.88 2.47
N ALA A 113 -14.25 5.41 3.50
CA ALA A 113 -12.79 5.41 3.54
C ALA A 113 -12.20 4.56 2.42
N PHE A 114 -12.73 3.36 2.17
CA PHE A 114 -12.26 2.47 1.12
C PHE A 114 -12.42 3.08 -0.27
N VAL A 115 -13.60 3.60 -0.61
CA VAL A 115 -13.88 4.21 -1.90
C VAL A 115 -13.03 5.47 -2.11
N SER A 116 -12.89 6.30 -1.07
CA SER A 116 -12.06 7.51 -1.15
C SER A 116 -10.57 7.17 -1.31
N SER A 117 -10.08 6.14 -0.60
CA SER A 117 -8.70 5.65 -0.75
C SER A 117 -8.46 5.12 -2.16
N ALA A 118 -9.40 4.36 -2.71
CA ALA A 118 -9.30 3.85 -4.07
C ALA A 118 -9.26 4.99 -5.11
N ALA A 119 -10.08 6.01 -4.94
CA ALA A 119 -10.10 7.18 -5.83
C ALA A 119 -8.78 7.95 -5.78
N ILE A 120 -8.25 8.24 -4.59
CA ILE A 120 -6.94 8.90 -4.42
C ILE A 120 -5.83 8.04 -5.01
N PHE A 121 -5.81 6.74 -4.67
CA PHE A 121 -4.79 5.80 -5.13
C PHE A 121 -4.75 5.71 -6.66
N ILE A 122 -5.89 5.48 -7.32
CA ILE A 122 -5.99 5.37 -8.77
C ILE A 122 -5.51 6.67 -9.44
N THR A 123 -5.91 7.82 -8.92
CA THR A 123 -5.50 9.12 -9.44
C THR A 123 -3.99 9.32 -9.32
N MET A 124 -3.44 9.06 -8.14
CA MET A 124 -2.02 9.29 -7.87
C MET A 124 -1.11 8.27 -8.57
N ALA A 125 -1.54 6.99 -8.61
CA ALA A 125 -0.86 5.96 -9.39
C ALA A 125 -0.86 6.30 -10.89
N GLY A 126 -2.00 6.78 -11.42
CA GLY A 126 -2.10 7.29 -12.79
C GLY A 126 -1.13 8.45 -13.05
N ILE A 127 -1.05 9.42 -12.15
CA ILE A 127 -0.05 10.50 -12.23
C ILE A 127 1.37 9.91 -12.25
N GLY A 128 1.67 8.93 -11.40
CA GLY A 128 2.97 8.26 -11.37
C GLY A 128 3.35 7.56 -12.68
N VAL A 129 2.37 6.92 -13.35
CA VAL A 129 2.57 6.25 -14.65
C VAL A 129 2.79 7.25 -15.79
N PHE A 130 1.97 8.31 -15.86
CA PHE A 130 1.90 9.17 -17.04
C PHE A 130 2.75 10.44 -16.95
N THR A 131 3.18 10.85 -15.75
CA THR A 131 3.97 12.07 -15.61
C THR A 131 5.35 11.94 -16.22
N LYS A 132 5.75 12.97 -16.97
CA LYS A 132 7.11 13.11 -17.49
C LYS A 132 8.06 13.80 -16.52
N ARG A 133 7.54 14.38 -15.44
CA ARG A 133 8.36 15.05 -14.42
C ARG A 133 8.98 14.00 -13.49
N ASP A 134 10.22 14.19 -13.10
CA ASP A 134 10.87 13.35 -12.11
C ASP A 134 10.33 13.64 -10.70
N LEU A 135 9.68 12.63 -10.11
CA LEU A 135 9.12 12.71 -8.77
C LEU A 135 10.12 12.36 -7.65
N SER A 136 11.36 12.00 -7.97
CA SER A 136 12.35 11.52 -7.00
C SER A 136 12.61 12.50 -5.86
N LYS A 137 12.72 13.79 -6.16
CA LYS A 137 12.91 14.83 -5.13
C LYS A 137 11.72 14.94 -4.18
N ILE A 138 10.51 14.95 -4.73
CA ILE A 138 9.27 15.05 -3.95
C ILE A 138 9.03 13.78 -3.14
N GLY A 139 9.30 12.60 -3.73
CA GLY A 139 9.20 11.31 -3.05
C GLY A 139 10.16 11.19 -1.87
N THR A 140 11.43 11.63 -2.04
CA THR A 140 12.40 11.66 -0.93
C THR A 140 11.95 12.60 0.20
N GLN A 141 11.39 13.77 -0.14
CA GLN A 141 10.84 14.69 0.86
C GLN A 141 9.61 14.09 1.56
N ALA A 142 8.71 13.41 0.83
CA ALA A 142 7.55 12.73 1.40
C ALA A 142 7.97 11.59 2.35
N THR A 143 9.02 10.82 1.98
CA THR A 143 9.58 9.79 2.87
C THR A 143 10.17 10.39 4.15
N ALA A 144 10.90 11.49 4.05
CA ALA A 144 11.42 12.20 5.22
C ALA A 144 10.28 12.75 6.11
N ALA A 145 9.23 13.32 5.49
CA ALA A 145 8.03 13.78 6.19
C ALA A 145 7.29 12.63 6.88
N LEU A 146 7.21 11.44 6.24
CA LEU A 146 6.62 10.24 6.84
C LEU A 146 7.37 9.82 8.11
N ILE A 147 8.70 9.81 8.08
CA ILE A 147 9.51 9.47 9.26
C ILE A 147 9.22 10.46 10.38
N GLY A 148 9.20 11.77 10.09
CA GLY A 148 8.85 12.80 11.06
C GLY A 148 7.43 12.64 11.62
N LEU A 149 6.47 12.30 10.76
CA LEU A 149 5.09 12.05 11.15
C LEU A 149 4.96 10.83 12.08
N ILE A 150 5.69 9.73 11.79
CA ILE A 150 5.71 8.55 12.67
C ILE A 150 6.23 8.92 14.08
N VAL A 151 7.31 9.68 14.15
CA VAL A 151 7.83 10.16 15.44
C VAL A 151 6.78 11.03 16.15
N ALA A 152 6.13 11.94 15.43
CA ALA A 152 5.09 12.80 15.99
C ALA A 152 3.86 12.00 16.48
N MET A 153 3.47 10.95 15.75
CA MET A 153 2.39 10.03 16.17
C MET A 153 2.76 9.26 17.43
N ILE A 154 4.02 8.82 17.58
CA ILE A 154 4.51 8.18 18.80
C ILE A 154 4.42 9.17 19.99
N VAL A 155 4.81 10.42 19.79
CA VAL A 155 4.65 11.46 20.85
C VAL A 155 3.18 11.66 21.18
N ASN A 156 2.29 11.73 20.17
CA ASN A 156 0.86 11.90 20.42
C ASN A 156 0.22 10.69 21.16
N MET A 157 0.80 9.51 21.04
CA MET A 157 0.35 8.33 21.81
C MET A 157 0.43 8.58 23.34
N PHE A 158 1.40 9.38 23.80
CA PHE A 158 1.53 9.80 25.21
C PHE A 158 0.62 11.01 25.52
N LEU A 159 0.48 11.96 24.58
CA LEU A 159 -0.37 13.15 24.75
C LEU A 159 -1.85 12.84 24.68
N ARG A 160 -2.26 11.77 23.97
CA ARG A 160 -3.64 11.32 23.77
C ARG A 160 -4.57 12.40 23.22
N SER A 161 -4.07 13.30 22.38
CA SER A 161 -4.84 14.39 21.80
C SER A 161 -5.53 13.94 20.52
N ALA A 162 -6.88 13.91 20.51
CA ALA A 162 -7.66 13.57 19.32
C ALA A 162 -7.51 14.60 18.19
N LEU A 163 -7.39 15.89 18.53
CA LEU A 163 -7.20 16.96 17.54
C LEU A 163 -5.85 16.81 16.82
N ILE A 164 -4.79 16.49 17.56
CA ILE A 164 -3.46 16.25 17.00
C ILE A 164 -3.50 15.00 16.10
N ALA A 165 -4.14 13.91 16.55
CA ALA A 165 -4.31 12.69 15.76
C ALA A 165 -5.03 12.97 14.44
N LEU A 166 -6.13 13.73 14.48
CA LEU A 166 -6.87 14.12 13.27
C LEU A 166 -6.00 14.95 12.30
N THR A 167 -5.27 15.93 12.82
CA THR A 167 -4.35 16.75 12.01
C THR A 167 -3.29 15.88 11.34
N PHE A 168 -2.72 14.93 12.07
CA PHE A 168 -1.74 14.00 11.53
C PHE A 168 -2.34 13.08 10.46
N SER A 169 -3.60 12.68 10.59
CA SER A 169 -4.26 11.88 9.55
C SER A 169 -4.41 12.65 8.24
N PHE A 170 -4.76 13.95 8.27
CA PHE A 170 -4.77 14.77 7.05
C PHE A 170 -3.38 14.88 6.41
N VAL A 171 -2.35 15.14 7.21
CA VAL A 171 -0.97 15.21 6.73
C VAL A 171 -0.53 13.86 6.13
N ALA A 172 -0.86 12.75 6.79
CA ALA A 172 -0.55 11.40 6.32
C ALA A 172 -1.22 11.09 4.97
N VAL A 173 -2.49 11.47 4.78
CA VAL A 173 -3.18 11.28 3.48
C VAL A 173 -2.42 11.97 2.36
N ILE A 174 -1.95 13.20 2.57
CA ILE A 174 -1.16 13.94 1.58
C ILE A 174 0.16 13.23 1.31
N ILE A 175 0.86 12.79 2.36
CA ILE A 175 2.14 12.09 2.24
C ILE A 175 1.97 10.78 1.45
N PHE A 176 1.00 9.92 1.81
CA PHE A 176 0.79 8.65 1.13
C PHE A 176 0.26 8.82 -0.30
N ALA A 177 -0.53 9.85 -0.58
CA ALA A 177 -0.91 10.20 -1.94
C ALA A 177 0.33 10.52 -2.80
N VAL A 178 1.25 11.33 -2.30
CA VAL A 178 2.50 11.66 -2.99
C VAL A 178 3.39 10.42 -3.15
N LEU A 179 3.51 9.59 -2.10
CA LEU A 179 4.29 8.35 -2.14
C LEU A 179 3.72 7.37 -3.18
N THR A 180 2.41 7.21 -3.29
CA THR A 180 1.76 6.36 -4.31
C THR A 180 2.21 6.75 -5.73
N ALA A 181 2.22 8.05 -6.04
CA ALA A 181 2.67 8.51 -7.36
C ALA A 181 4.18 8.26 -7.57
N TRP A 182 4.99 8.55 -6.55
CA TRP A 182 6.43 8.35 -6.61
C TRP A 182 6.82 6.88 -6.68
N ASP A 183 6.22 6.00 -5.86
CA ASP A 183 6.51 4.57 -5.86
C ASP A 183 6.11 3.92 -7.18
N THR A 184 4.97 4.33 -7.76
CA THR A 184 4.57 3.91 -9.11
C THR A 184 5.64 4.29 -10.14
N GLN A 185 6.08 5.56 -10.17
CA GLN A 185 7.12 6.02 -11.11
C GLN A 185 8.46 5.34 -10.83
N ARG A 186 8.82 5.15 -9.57
CA ARG A 186 10.06 4.48 -9.17
C ARG A 186 10.10 3.05 -9.67
N MET A 187 9.03 2.28 -9.51
CA MET A 187 8.94 0.90 -10.00
C MET A 187 9.06 0.83 -11.51
N GLN A 188 8.43 1.75 -12.23
CA GLN A 188 8.56 1.88 -13.69
C GLN A 188 10.01 2.15 -14.10
N LYS A 189 10.69 3.10 -13.44
CA LYS A 189 12.11 3.41 -13.69
C LYS A 189 13.01 2.21 -13.38
N MET A 190 12.77 1.51 -12.27
CA MET A 190 13.52 0.31 -11.91
C MET A 190 13.35 -0.80 -12.95
N TYR A 191 12.15 -0.99 -13.49
CA TYR A 191 11.91 -1.94 -14.57
C TYR A 191 12.67 -1.57 -15.84
N LEU A 192 12.62 -0.30 -16.25
CA LEU A 192 13.31 0.18 -17.45
C LEU A 192 14.84 0.10 -17.32
N GLN A 193 15.38 0.26 -16.12
CA GLN A 193 16.82 0.27 -15.89
C GLN A 193 17.40 -1.13 -15.63
N TYR A 194 16.66 -2.00 -14.96
CA TYR A 194 17.16 -3.29 -14.45
C TYR A 194 16.31 -4.49 -14.84
N GLY A 195 15.23 -4.32 -15.60
CA GLY A 195 14.27 -5.39 -15.91
C GLY A 195 14.89 -6.62 -16.61
N ASP A 196 15.98 -6.43 -17.36
CA ASP A 196 16.70 -7.50 -18.01
C ASP A 196 17.74 -8.19 -17.09
N GLN A 197 18.07 -7.56 -15.95
CA GLN A 197 19.11 -8.03 -15.02
C GLN A 197 18.54 -8.69 -13.76
N VAL A 198 17.27 -8.45 -13.45
CA VAL A 198 16.60 -8.95 -12.24
C VAL A 198 15.31 -9.69 -12.59
N SER A 199 14.79 -10.47 -11.63
CA SER A 199 13.50 -11.11 -11.80
C SER A 199 12.38 -10.07 -11.96
N THR A 200 11.82 -9.95 -13.16
CA THR A 200 10.66 -9.08 -13.46
C THR A 200 9.48 -9.40 -12.53
N THR A 201 9.23 -10.69 -12.26
CA THR A 201 8.21 -11.14 -11.31
C THR A 201 8.53 -10.65 -9.90
N GLY A 202 9.78 -10.77 -9.46
CA GLY A 202 10.22 -10.28 -8.16
C GLY A 202 10.06 -8.78 -8.01
N LEU A 203 10.42 -8.02 -9.04
CA LEU A 203 10.24 -6.57 -9.07
C LEU A 203 8.75 -6.19 -9.01
N ALA A 204 7.89 -6.90 -9.75
CA ALA A 204 6.45 -6.66 -9.74
C ALA A 204 5.80 -6.99 -8.37
N VAL A 205 6.24 -8.06 -7.69
CA VAL A 205 5.79 -8.37 -6.32
C VAL A 205 6.23 -7.31 -5.33
N ASN A 206 7.47 -6.82 -5.44
CA ASN A 206 7.97 -5.76 -4.57
C ASN A 206 7.20 -4.45 -4.78
N GLY A 207 6.92 -4.08 -6.03
CA GLY A 207 6.11 -2.91 -6.35
C GLY A 207 4.66 -3.07 -5.87
N ALA A 208 4.07 -4.26 -6.05
CA ALA A 208 2.73 -4.56 -5.55
C ALA A 208 2.64 -4.43 -4.02
N LEU A 209 3.66 -4.89 -3.29
CA LEU A 209 3.73 -4.73 -1.84
C LEU A 209 3.81 -3.25 -1.42
N GLN A 210 4.67 -2.46 -2.07
CA GLN A 210 4.81 -1.03 -1.73
C GLN A 210 3.50 -0.28 -1.97
N LEU A 211 2.89 -0.46 -3.14
CA LEU A 211 1.61 0.16 -3.47
C LEU A 211 0.45 -0.33 -2.58
N TYR A 212 0.49 -1.59 -2.17
CA TYR A 212 -0.45 -2.14 -1.20
C TYR A 212 -0.32 -1.46 0.17
N LEU A 213 0.90 -1.23 0.65
CA LEU A 213 1.16 -0.50 1.90
C LEU A 213 0.68 0.95 1.82
N ASP A 214 0.91 1.65 0.69
CA ASP A 214 0.40 3.00 0.48
C ASP A 214 -1.12 3.03 0.55
N PHE A 215 -1.78 2.09 -0.13
CA PHE A 215 -3.24 1.99 -0.13
C PHE A 215 -3.81 1.74 1.27
N VAL A 216 -3.24 0.77 2.01
CA VAL A 216 -3.70 0.45 3.37
C VAL A 216 -3.51 1.63 4.30
N ASN A 217 -2.40 2.35 4.20
CA ASN A 217 -2.18 3.55 4.99
C ASN A 217 -3.16 4.68 4.63
N LEU A 218 -3.40 4.94 3.33
CA LEU A 218 -4.44 5.88 2.90
C LEU A 218 -5.80 5.52 3.50
N PHE A 219 -6.18 4.23 3.44
CA PHE A 219 -7.43 3.73 3.99
C PHE A 219 -7.53 3.97 5.50
N LEU A 220 -6.50 3.63 6.27
CA LEU A 220 -6.52 3.78 7.72
C LEU A 220 -6.61 5.26 8.14
N GLN A 221 -5.91 6.16 7.45
CA GLN A 221 -5.97 7.58 7.75
C GLN A 221 -7.32 8.20 7.37
N LEU A 222 -7.88 7.83 6.22
CA LEU A 222 -9.22 8.28 5.82
C LEU A 222 -10.30 7.71 6.72
N LEU A 223 -10.14 6.46 7.18
CA LEU A 223 -11.06 5.86 8.14
C LEU A 223 -11.06 6.64 9.47
N GLN A 224 -9.88 7.06 9.95
CA GLN A 224 -9.79 7.89 11.14
C GLN A 224 -10.45 9.26 10.95
N ILE A 225 -10.26 9.90 9.79
CA ILE A 225 -10.89 11.17 9.46
C ILE A 225 -12.43 11.02 9.43
N PHE A 226 -12.94 10.05 8.67
CA PHE A 226 -14.38 9.85 8.54
C PHE A 226 -15.05 9.38 9.84
N GLY A 227 -14.37 8.60 10.65
CA GLY A 227 -14.88 8.17 11.95
C GLY A 227 -15.06 9.33 12.93
N ILE A 228 -14.13 10.29 12.94
CA ILE A 228 -14.28 11.49 13.78
C ILE A 228 -15.44 12.38 13.28
N PHE A 229 -15.52 12.63 11.99
CA PHE A 229 -16.60 13.44 11.40
C PHE A 229 -17.95 12.72 11.35
N GLY A 230 -17.97 11.39 11.26
CA GLY A 230 -19.17 10.56 11.28
C GLY A 230 -19.80 10.38 12.67
N GLY A 231 -19.13 10.87 13.72
CA GLY A 231 -19.60 10.70 15.10
C GLY A 231 -19.50 9.26 15.61
N ASP A 232 -18.63 8.45 15.01
CA ASP A 232 -18.43 7.02 15.33
C ASP A 232 -17.71 6.79 16.67
N ASN A 233 -17.40 7.83 17.44
CA ASN A 233 -16.80 7.73 18.77
C ASN A 233 -17.85 7.17 19.76
N ARG A 234 -18.03 5.85 19.75
CA ARG A 234 -18.78 5.11 20.78
C ARG A 234 -17.85 4.60 21.87
#